data_31e72052c0d8c89fcc223fb4c7eac243
#
_entry.id   31e72052c0d8c89fcc223fb4c7eac243
#
_cell.length_a   1.000
_cell.length_b   1.000
_cell.length_c   1.000
_cell.angle_alpha   90.00
_cell.angle_beta   90.00
_cell.angle_gamma   90.00
#
_symmetry.space_group_name_H-M   'P 1'
#
loop_
_entity.id
_entity.type
_entity.pdbx_description
1 polymer ?
#
loop_
_entity_poly.entity_id
_entity_poly.type
_entity_poly.pdbx_seq_one_letter_code
_entity_poly.pdbx_strand_id
1 'polypeptide(L)'
;MTIGDDIADQLAGEEAIYDFSTLGLGFLILLIGVSTSAGLVSRRILFPRIMDLFSKTERIDGRTLFAPRSLGWMIGLLVMWQSLDWLLENVSVSGDEFIWNNGVMETVSEISRAGFVILMLVAAYRLVDYLDAFIVVEGDDMAARRSLASVAEAIGRLAVVIVGAFVLAGLVGLNLNGMIAGLGITGLALALAAK
;
A
#
# COMPACT_ATOMS: atom_id res chain seq x y z
N MET A 1 -34.46 -15.06 -24.34
CA MET A 1 -33.07 -14.82 -23.96
C MET A 1 -32.31 -16.02 -24.51
N THR A 2 -31.63 -15.85 -25.62
CA THR A 2 -30.93 -16.95 -26.32
C THR A 2 -29.46 -16.89 -25.95
N ILE A 3 -28.80 -18.08 -25.97
CA ILE A 3 -27.34 -18.18 -25.70
C ILE A 3 -26.52 -17.23 -26.59
N GLY A 4 -27.10 -16.82 -27.75
CA GLY A 4 -26.45 -15.85 -28.62
C GLY A 4 -26.43 -14.43 -28.09
N ASP A 5 -27.39 -14.04 -27.25
CA ASP A 5 -27.45 -12.69 -26.67
C ASP A 5 -26.41 -12.54 -25.56
N ASP A 6 -26.19 -13.60 -24.77
CA ASP A 6 -25.15 -13.62 -23.73
C ASP A 6 -23.71 -13.57 -24.30
N ILE A 7 -23.49 -14.24 -25.45
CA ILE A 7 -22.18 -14.22 -26.12
C ILE A 7 -21.96 -12.85 -26.79
N ALA A 8 -22.99 -12.24 -27.35
CA ALA A 8 -22.88 -10.90 -27.92
C ALA A 8 -22.57 -9.83 -26.84
N ASP A 9 -23.22 -9.93 -25.68
CA ASP A 9 -22.95 -9.04 -24.55
C ASP A 9 -21.55 -9.25 -23.96
N GLN A 10 -21.04 -10.49 -23.90
CA GLN A 10 -19.65 -10.76 -23.50
C GLN A 10 -18.64 -10.22 -24.50
N LEU A 11 -18.88 -10.39 -25.81
CA LEU A 11 -18.01 -9.85 -26.85
C LEU A 11 -18.05 -8.32 -26.92
N ALA A 12 -19.22 -7.71 -26.70
CA ALA A 12 -19.34 -6.26 -26.59
C ALA A 12 -18.60 -5.71 -25.37
N GLY A 13 -18.57 -6.47 -24.25
CA GLY A 13 -17.77 -6.15 -23.07
C GLY A 13 -16.27 -6.26 -23.33
N GLU A 14 -15.83 -7.21 -24.14
CA GLU A 14 -14.41 -7.36 -24.52
C GLU A 14 -13.96 -6.28 -25.52
N GLU A 15 -14.80 -5.90 -26.47
CA GLU A 15 -14.51 -4.78 -27.39
C GLU A 15 -14.40 -3.44 -26.65
N ALA A 16 -15.19 -3.22 -25.61
CA ALA A 16 -15.12 -2.02 -24.78
C ALA A 16 -13.78 -1.83 -24.04
N ILE A 17 -13.01 -2.91 -23.84
CA ILE A 17 -11.68 -2.84 -23.21
C ILE A 17 -10.67 -2.15 -24.14
N TYR A 18 -10.87 -2.22 -25.46
CA TYR A 18 -9.96 -1.63 -26.45
C TYR A 18 -10.37 -0.23 -26.94
N ASP A 19 -11.50 0.29 -26.49
CA ASP A 19 -12.03 1.57 -26.96
C ASP A 19 -11.43 2.75 -26.18
N PHE A 20 -10.11 2.93 -26.36
CA PHE A 20 -9.41 4.13 -25.91
C PHE A 20 -9.26 5.09 -27.09
N SER A 21 -9.78 6.30 -26.94
CA SER A 21 -9.39 7.37 -27.85
C SER A 21 -7.89 7.66 -27.74
N THR A 22 -7.29 8.16 -28.80
CA THR A 22 -5.86 8.55 -28.84
C THR A 22 -5.52 9.56 -27.74
N LEU A 23 -6.48 10.43 -27.39
CA LEU A 23 -6.36 11.40 -26.30
C LEU A 23 -6.39 10.73 -24.93
N GLY A 24 -7.26 9.73 -24.72
CA GLY A 24 -7.30 8.96 -23.47
C GLY A 24 -6.01 8.19 -23.20
N LEU A 25 -5.43 7.56 -24.23
CA LEU A 25 -4.12 6.92 -24.13
C LEU A 25 -3.00 7.94 -23.84
N GLY A 26 -3.01 9.09 -24.51
CA GLY A 26 -2.03 10.15 -24.23
C GLY A 26 -2.09 10.64 -22.80
N PHE A 27 -3.29 10.78 -22.26
CA PHE A 27 -3.49 11.21 -20.88
C PHE A 27 -3.02 10.14 -19.87
N LEU A 28 -3.31 8.86 -20.12
CA LEU A 28 -2.82 7.75 -19.30
C LEU A 28 -1.29 7.70 -19.27
N ILE A 29 -0.64 7.86 -20.42
CA ILE A 29 0.83 7.92 -20.51
C ILE A 29 1.38 9.10 -19.72
N LEU A 30 0.74 10.27 -19.82
CA LEU A 30 1.12 11.46 -19.05
C LEU A 30 0.99 11.20 -17.56
N LEU A 31 -0.07 10.57 -17.12
CA LEU A 31 -0.33 10.26 -15.71
C LEU A 31 0.68 9.26 -15.15
N ILE A 32 1.04 8.24 -15.93
CA ILE A 32 2.14 7.32 -15.61
C ILE A 32 3.47 8.08 -15.52
N GLY A 33 3.72 9.00 -16.44
CA GLY A 33 4.92 9.84 -16.46
C GLY A 33 5.03 10.74 -15.22
N VAL A 34 3.92 11.39 -14.82
CA VAL A 34 3.86 12.21 -13.60
C VAL A 34 4.05 11.36 -12.35
N SER A 35 3.39 10.22 -12.26
CA SER A 35 3.49 9.31 -11.14
C SER A 35 4.91 8.76 -10.95
N THR A 36 5.54 8.30 -12.04
CA THR A 36 6.92 7.82 -12.01
C THR A 36 7.91 8.93 -11.70
N SER A 37 7.70 10.14 -12.24
CA SER A 37 8.55 11.29 -11.94
C SER A 37 8.43 11.73 -10.49
N ALA A 38 7.23 11.72 -9.91
CA ALA A 38 7.01 11.99 -8.49
C ALA A 38 7.76 10.99 -7.60
N GLY A 39 7.71 9.70 -7.94
CA GLY A 39 8.48 8.67 -7.26
C GLY A 39 10.00 8.87 -7.36
N LEU A 40 10.50 9.24 -8.55
CA LEU A 40 11.93 9.51 -8.77
C LEU A 40 12.42 10.77 -8.03
N VAL A 41 11.64 11.84 -8.07
CA VAL A 41 11.92 13.08 -7.36
C VAL A 41 11.95 12.84 -5.84
N SER A 42 10.95 12.14 -5.33
CA SER A 42 10.91 11.77 -3.91
C SER A 42 12.14 10.97 -3.51
N ARG A 43 12.55 9.99 -4.32
CA ARG A 43 13.74 9.18 -4.07
C ARG A 43 15.04 10.01 -4.08
N ARG A 44 15.17 10.97 -5.03
CA ARG A 44 16.41 11.73 -5.23
C ARG A 44 16.55 12.96 -4.34
N ILE A 45 15.45 13.58 -3.97
CA ILE A 45 15.44 14.88 -3.30
C ILE A 45 14.83 14.78 -1.90
N LEU A 46 13.64 14.18 -1.78
CA LEU A 46 12.89 14.20 -0.54
C LEU A 46 13.53 13.31 0.52
N PHE A 47 13.78 12.04 0.16
CA PHE A 47 14.33 11.07 1.11
C PHE A 47 15.73 11.41 1.62
N PRO A 48 16.72 11.80 0.80
CA PRO A 48 18.01 12.20 1.32
C PRO A 48 17.91 13.37 2.32
N ARG A 49 17.06 14.37 2.05
CA ARG A 49 16.87 15.50 2.96
C ARG A 49 16.20 15.10 4.29
N ILE A 50 15.20 14.23 4.22
CA ILE A 50 14.56 13.70 5.42
C ILE A 50 15.58 12.88 6.23
N MET A 51 16.37 12.04 5.56
CA MET A 51 17.38 11.22 6.22
C MET A 51 18.50 12.08 6.84
N ASP A 52 18.94 13.15 6.20
CA ASP A 52 19.89 14.10 6.76
C ASP A 52 19.36 14.82 8.01
N LEU A 53 18.05 15.03 8.07
CA LEU A 53 17.39 15.59 9.26
C LEU A 53 17.39 14.59 10.43
N PHE A 54 17.19 13.30 10.14
CA PHE A 54 17.22 12.22 11.14
C PHE A 54 18.63 11.77 11.50
N SER A 55 19.60 11.84 10.59
CA SER A 55 21.00 11.44 10.83
C SER A 55 21.73 12.36 11.81
N LYS A 56 21.21 13.55 12.08
CA LYS A 56 21.70 14.43 13.17
C LYS A 56 21.43 13.85 14.54
N THR A 57 20.58 12.84 14.65
CA THR A 57 20.37 12.07 15.87
C THR A 57 21.25 10.82 15.72
N GLU A 58 22.39 10.78 16.39
CA GLU A 58 23.48 9.75 16.31
C GLU A 58 23.02 8.30 16.50
N ARG A 59 21.74 8.04 16.73
CA ARG A 59 21.19 6.74 17.12
C ARG A 59 20.61 5.89 15.99
N ILE A 60 20.39 6.45 14.81
CA ILE A 60 19.71 5.73 13.74
C ILE A 60 20.53 5.84 12.47
N ASP A 61 21.08 4.72 12.01
CA ASP A 61 21.70 4.65 10.69
C ASP A 61 20.59 4.65 9.63
N GLY A 62 20.16 5.86 9.26
CA GLY A 62 19.03 6.08 8.35
C GLY A 62 19.19 5.45 6.96
N ARG A 63 20.40 4.96 6.62
CA ARG A 63 20.67 4.32 5.32
C ARG A 63 20.07 2.92 5.21
N THR A 64 19.84 2.25 6.33
CA THR A 64 19.29 0.89 6.37
C THR A 64 17.75 0.87 6.52
N LEU A 65 17.16 1.97 7.05
CA LEU A 65 15.74 2.05 7.39
C LEU A 65 14.81 1.77 6.21
N PHE A 66 15.07 2.38 5.09
CA PHE A 66 14.21 2.24 3.93
C PHE A 66 15.09 2.15 2.70
N ALA A 67 14.96 1.07 1.94
CA ALA A 67 15.54 1.05 0.61
C ALA A 67 14.91 2.23 -0.18
N PRO A 68 15.68 3.27 -0.58
CA PRO A 68 15.12 4.47 -1.20
C PRO A 68 14.34 4.14 -2.48
N ARG A 69 14.56 2.95 -3.02
CA ARG A 69 13.85 2.42 -4.18
C ARG A 69 12.40 2.07 -3.86
N SER A 70 12.13 1.38 -2.73
CA SER A 70 10.77 0.98 -2.33
C SER A 70 9.90 2.19 -1.97
N LEU A 71 10.48 3.19 -1.31
CA LEU A 71 9.79 4.43 -0.98
C LEU A 71 9.43 5.26 -2.23
N GLY A 72 10.32 5.32 -3.22
CA GLY A 72 10.02 5.98 -4.49
C GLY A 72 8.83 5.32 -5.20
N TRP A 73 8.80 3.99 -5.26
CA TRP A 73 7.67 3.26 -5.82
C TRP A 73 6.38 3.46 -5.02
N MET A 74 6.45 3.50 -3.70
CA MET A 74 5.31 3.75 -2.83
C MET A 74 4.66 5.11 -3.12
N ILE A 75 5.47 6.17 -3.26
CA ILE A 75 4.96 7.51 -3.60
C ILE A 75 4.43 7.55 -5.03
N GLY A 76 5.10 6.91 -5.99
CA GLY A 76 4.59 6.80 -7.35
C GLY A 76 3.21 6.14 -7.40
N LEU A 77 3.03 5.01 -6.74
CA LEU A 77 1.75 4.31 -6.68
C LEU A 77 0.68 5.11 -5.92
N LEU A 78 1.05 5.84 -4.87
CA LEU A 78 0.14 6.73 -4.16
C LEU A 78 -0.38 7.85 -5.07
N VAL A 79 0.52 8.51 -5.80
CA VAL A 79 0.16 9.58 -6.73
C VAL A 79 -0.73 9.02 -7.85
N MET A 80 -0.40 7.85 -8.38
CA MET A 80 -1.18 7.19 -9.43
C MET A 80 -2.60 6.88 -8.94
N TRP A 81 -2.72 6.23 -7.79
CA TRP A 81 -4.01 5.91 -7.20
C TRP A 81 -4.84 7.17 -6.92
N GLN A 82 -4.28 8.13 -6.18
CA GLN A 82 -5.02 9.36 -5.82
C GLN A 82 -5.44 10.18 -7.04
N SER A 83 -4.60 10.24 -8.07
CA SER A 83 -4.94 10.97 -9.29
C SER A 83 -6.04 10.28 -10.09
N LEU A 84 -6.02 8.94 -10.17
CA LEU A 84 -7.07 8.17 -10.86
C LEU A 84 -8.39 8.22 -10.11
N ASP A 85 -8.36 8.06 -8.80
CA ASP A 85 -9.54 8.09 -7.93
C ASP A 85 -10.24 9.45 -8.05
N TRP A 86 -9.46 10.54 -7.94
CA TRP A 86 -9.96 11.91 -8.12
C TRP A 86 -10.55 12.14 -9.51
N LEU A 87 -9.91 11.60 -10.56
CA LEU A 87 -10.39 11.71 -11.93
C LEU A 87 -11.72 10.97 -12.12
N LEU A 88 -11.82 9.73 -11.63
CA LEU A 88 -13.03 8.93 -11.72
C LEU A 88 -14.22 9.58 -11.01
N GLU A 89 -13.96 10.29 -9.89
CA GLU A 89 -15.01 10.99 -9.14
C GLU A 89 -15.43 12.32 -9.75
N ASN A 90 -14.49 13.08 -10.33
CA ASN A 90 -14.73 14.48 -10.69
C ASN A 90 -14.82 14.74 -12.20
N VAL A 91 -14.37 13.82 -13.03
CA VAL A 91 -14.38 13.98 -14.49
C VAL A 91 -15.40 13.05 -15.12
N SER A 92 -16.62 13.54 -15.27
CA SER A 92 -17.60 12.92 -16.15
C SER A 92 -17.31 13.36 -17.58
N VAL A 93 -16.56 12.57 -18.33
CA VAL A 93 -16.25 12.88 -19.72
C VAL A 93 -17.39 12.38 -20.61
N SER A 94 -18.23 13.30 -21.05
CA SER A 94 -19.31 13.08 -21.99
C SER A 94 -19.03 13.87 -23.28
N GLY A 95 -18.15 13.34 -24.13
CA GLY A 95 -17.87 13.93 -25.43
C GLY A 95 -17.29 12.89 -26.39
N ASP A 96 -17.69 12.96 -27.66
CA ASP A 96 -17.28 12.02 -28.71
C ASP A 96 -15.76 11.99 -28.99
N GLU A 97 -15.02 13.01 -28.51
CA GLU A 97 -13.59 13.14 -28.77
C GLU A 97 -12.69 12.53 -27.66
N PHE A 98 -13.23 12.32 -26.47
CA PHE A 98 -12.47 11.82 -25.32
C PHE A 98 -13.18 10.60 -24.71
N ILE A 99 -12.89 9.42 -25.24
CA ILE A 99 -13.40 8.17 -24.69
C ILE A 99 -12.42 7.70 -23.61
N TRP A 100 -12.93 7.69 -22.39
CA TRP A 100 -12.25 7.25 -21.19
C TRP A 100 -12.85 5.93 -20.74
N ASN A 101 -12.08 4.85 -20.83
CA ASN A 101 -12.57 3.56 -20.36
C ASN A 101 -12.51 3.50 -18.82
N ASN A 102 -13.65 3.76 -18.18
CA ASN A 102 -13.77 3.77 -16.71
C ASN A 102 -13.32 2.43 -16.09
N GLY A 103 -13.65 1.30 -16.70
CA GLY A 103 -13.29 -0.02 -16.16
C GLY A 103 -11.79 -0.26 -16.10
N VAL A 104 -11.05 0.16 -17.13
CA VAL A 104 -9.58 0.06 -17.14
C VAL A 104 -8.97 1.01 -16.10
N MET A 105 -9.48 2.23 -16.01
CA MET A 105 -8.97 3.22 -15.05
C MET A 105 -9.24 2.81 -13.61
N GLU A 106 -10.41 2.26 -13.33
CA GLU A 106 -10.76 1.69 -12.03
C GLU A 106 -9.84 0.53 -11.68
N THR A 107 -9.61 -0.41 -12.61
CA THR A 107 -8.68 -1.53 -12.40
C THR A 107 -7.25 -1.05 -12.12
N VAL A 108 -6.75 -0.05 -12.86
CA VAL A 108 -5.42 0.52 -12.64
C VAL A 108 -5.35 1.25 -11.30
N SER A 109 -6.41 1.95 -10.90
CA SER A 109 -6.51 2.59 -9.58
C SER A 109 -6.44 1.54 -8.46
N GLU A 110 -7.22 0.47 -8.55
CA GLU A 110 -7.23 -0.61 -7.57
C GLU A 110 -5.88 -1.33 -7.46
N ILE A 111 -5.24 -1.64 -8.58
CA ILE A 111 -3.90 -2.24 -8.61
C ILE A 111 -2.88 -1.30 -7.97
N SER A 112 -2.95 0.00 -8.26
CA SER A 112 -2.05 1.00 -7.68
C SER A 112 -2.25 1.14 -6.18
N ARG A 113 -3.50 1.13 -5.73
CA ARG A 113 -3.88 1.12 -4.31
C ARG A 113 -3.36 -0.12 -3.60
N ALA A 114 -3.58 -1.29 -4.17
CA ALA A 114 -3.10 -2.55 -3.60
C ALA A 114 -1.56 -2.57 -3.50
N GLY A 115 -0.87 -2.16 -4.56
CA GLY A 115 0.59 -2.05 -4.58
C GLY A 115 1.12 -1.08 -3.52
N PHE A 116 0.50 0.10 -3.37
CA PHE A 116 0.84 1.06 -2.33
C PHE A 116 0.68 0.45 -0.93
N VAL A 117 -0.45 -0.19 -0.66
CA VAL A 117 -0.73 -0.82 0.64
C VAL A 117 0.28 -1.92 0.97
N ILE A 118 0.59 -2.78 0.01
CA ILE A 118 1.59 -3.85 0.18
C ILE A 118 2.96 -3.25 0.52
N LEU A 119 3.40 -2.23 -0.22
CA LEU A 119 4.68 -1.58 0.07
C LEU A 119 4.68 -0.88 1.43
N MET A 120 3.55 -0.29 1.83
CA MET A 120 3.40 0.33 3.15
C MET A 120 3.49 -0.71 4.27
N LEU A 121 2.87 -1.88 4.11
CA LEU A 121 2.96 -2.97 5.07
C LEU A 121 4.38 -3.53 5.18
N VAL A 122 5.07 -3.70 4.07
CA VAL A 122 6.49 -4.10 4.06
C VAL A 122 7.35 -3.05 4.75
N ALA A 123 7.09 -1.77 4.54
CA ALA A 123 7.80 -0.69 5.22
C ALA A 123 7.52 -0.70 6.73
N ALA A 124 6.26 -0.88 7.13
CA ALA A 124 5.87 -1.00 8.54
C ALA A 124 6.53 -2.22 9.21
N TYR A 125 6.55 -3.38 8.54
CA TYR A 125 7.22 -4.57 9.05
C TYR A 125 8.72 -4.34 9.29
N ARG A 126 9.41 -3.66 8.37
CA ARG A 126 10.82 -3.29 8.52
C ARG A 126 11.04 -2.25 9.60
N LEU A 127 10.07 -1.36 9.82
CA LEU A 127 10.16 -0.34 10.86
C LEU A 127 10.18 -0.97 12.27
N VAL A 128 9.56 -2.14 12.44
CA VAL A 128 9.60 -2.89 13.72
C VAL A 128 11.03 -3.28 14.11
N ASP A 129 11.90 -3.55 13.15
CA ASP A 129 13.31 -3.91 13.40
C ASP A 129 14.08 -2.78 14.11
N TYR A 130 13.55 -1.55 14.07
CA TYR A 130 14.15 -0.38 14.73
C TYR A 130 13.66 -0.14 16.15
N LEU A 131 12.68 -0.89 16.63
CA LEU A 131 12.25 -0.83 18.03
C LEU A 131 13.43 -1.15 18.97
N ASP A 132 14.34 -2.02 18.53
CA ASP A 132 15.57 -2.34 19.26
C ASP A 132 16.40 -1.07 19.53
N ALA A 133 16.58 -0.20 18.55
CA ALA A 133 17.36 1.04 18.70
C ALA A 133 16.72 2.06 19.68
N PHE A 134 15.40 1.97 19.88
CA PHE A 134 14.70 2.84 20.82
C PHE A 134 14.68 2.29 22.25
N ILE A 135 14.67 0.96 22.40
CA ILE A 135 14.53 0.27 23.69
C ILE A 135 15.89 0.04 24.34
N VAL A 136 16.91 -0.30 23.55
CA VAL A 136 18.28 -0.55 24.02
C VAL A 136 19.02 0.78 24.14
N VAL A 137 18.81 1.47 25.25
CA VAL A 137 19.61 2.65 25.64
C VAL A 137 20.74 2.18 26.58
N GLU A 138 21.96 2.70 26.42
CA GLU A 138 23.11 2.40 27.31
C GLU A 138 22.72 2.60 28.78
N GLY A 139 22.96 1.57 29.60
CA GLY A 139 22.69 1.55 31.05
C GLY A 139 23.02 0.21 31.69
N ASP A 140 22.92 0.14 33.03
CA ASP A 140 23.44 -0.95 33.85
C ASP A 140 22.81 -2.35 33.59
N ASP A 141 21.63 -2.46 32.94
CA ASP A 141 20.91 -3.72 32.68
C ASP A 141 20.74 -4.05 31.18
N MET A 142 21.86 -4.15 30.46
CA MET A 142 21.86 -4.44 29.02
C MET A 142 21.20 -5.78 28.65
N ALA A 143 21.30 -6.80 29.48
CA ALA A 143 20.71 -8.12 29.22
C ALA A 143 19.18 -8.09 29.31
N ALA A 144 18.61 -7.45 30.31
CA ALA A 144 17.18 -7.29 30.48
C ALA A 144 16.58 -6.45 29.35
N ARG A 145 17.23 -5.36 28.94
CA ARG A 145 16.79 -4.48 27.86
C ARG A 145 16.79 -5.18 26.51
N ARG A 146 17.82 -5.99 26.21
CA ARG A 146 17.84 -6.80 24.97
C ARG A 146 16.72 -7.83 24.94
N SER A 147 16.43 -8.47 26.06
CA SER A 147 15.29 -9.40 26.17
C SER A 147 13.96 -8.68 25.92
N LEU A 148 13.79 -7.49 26.49
CA LEU A 148 12.58 -6.67 26.31
C LEU A 148 12.43 -6.19 24.86
N ALA A 149 13.52 -5.76 24.23
CA ALA A 149 13.53 -5.37 22.82
C ALA A 149 13.15 -6.53 21.89
N SER A 150 13.69 -7.73 22.13
CA SER A 150 13.33 -8.94 21.36
C SER A 150 11.85 -9.29 21.48
N VAL A 151 11.27 -9.17 22.68
CA VAL A 151 9.84 -9.41 22.89
C VAL A 151 8.99 -8.33 22.19
N ALA A 152 9.39 -7.06 22.34
CA ALA A 152 8.69 -5.94 21.67
C ALA A 152 8.74 -6.07 20.16
N GLU A 153 9.87 -6.47 19.58
CA GLU A 153 10.03 -6.75 18.16
C GLU A 153 9.11 -7.89 17.71
N ALA A 154 9.07 -9.00 18.44
CA ALA A 154 8.20 -10.13 18.11
C ALA A 154 6.71 -9.74 18.13
N ILE A 155 6.30 -8.99 19.16
CA ILE A 155 4.91 -8.49 19.28
C ILE A 155 4.61 -7.49 18.15
N GLY A 156 5.54 -6.56 17.86
CA GLY A 156 5.40 -5.58 16.81
C GLY A 156 5.26 -6.22 15.43
N ARG A 157 6.08 -7.21 15.10
CA ARG A 157 5.98 -7.98 13.85
C ARG A 157 4.65 -8.72 13.74
N LEU A 158 4.23 -9.37 14.82
CA LEU A 158 2.94 -10.05 14.88
C LEU A 158 1.78 -9.07 14.67
N ALA A 159 1.80 -7.92 15.31
CA ALA A 159 0.80 -6.88 15.14
C ALA A 159 0.73 -6.39 13.69
N VAL A 160 1.86 -6.10 13.04
CA VAL A 160 1.92 -5.68 11.63
C VAL A 160 1.36 -6.77 10.72
N VAL A 161 1.65 -8.05 10.97
CA VAL A 161 1.13 -9.18 10.17
C VAL A 161 -0.38 -9.28 10.34
N ILE A 162 -0.91 -9.18 11.57
CA ILE A 162 -2.36 -9.25 11.82
C ILE A 162 -3.06 -8.06 11.15
N VAL A 163 -2.61 -6.84 11.40
CA VAL A 163 -3.19 -5.64 10.79
C VAL A 163 -3.10 -5.71 9.26
N GLY A 164 -1.94 -6.15 8.74
CA GLY A 164 -1.73 -6.34 7.31
C GLY A 164 -2.70 -7.35 6.70
N ALA A 165 -2.95 -8.46 7.36
CA ALA A 165 -3.92 -9.46 6.92
C ALA A 165 -5.34 -8.86 6.85
N PHE A 166 -5.75 -8.06 7.83
CA PHE A 166 -7.03 -7.36 7.80
C PHE A 166 -7.13 -6.35 6.66
N VAL A 167 -6.10 -5.54 6.49
CA VAL A 167 -6.08 -4.53 5.43
C VAL A 167 -6.15 -5.19 4.05
N LEU A 168 -5.37 -6.25 3.83
CA LEU A 168 -5.39 -7.01 2.58
C LEU A 168 -6.73 -7.73 2.36
N ALA A 169 -7.32 -8.31 3.41
CA ALA A 169 -8.65 -8.91 3.34
C ALA A 169 -9.72 -7.88 2.95
N GLY A 170 -9.62 -6.65 3.49
CA GLY A 170 -10.51 -5.54 3.13
C GLY A 170 -10.37 -5.11 1.67
N LEU A 171 -9.14 -5.11 1.12
CA LEU A 171 -8.89 -4.80 -0.29
C LEU A 171 -9.54 -5.82 -1.24
N VAL A 172 -9.61 -7.10 -0.85
CA VAL A 172 -10.23 -8.18 -1.63
C VAL A 172 -11.74 -8.28 -1.36
N GLY A 173 -12.31 -7.37 -0.55
CA GLY A 173 -13.74 -7.34 -0.25
C GLY A 173 -14.19 -8.43 0.73
N LEU A 174 -13.29 -9.04 1.49
CA LEU A 174 -13.65 -10.04 2.50
C LEU A 174 -14.38 -9.40 3.68
N ASN A 175 -15.31 -10.13 4.26
CA ASN A 175 -16.07 -9.68 5.42
C ASN A 175 -15.20 -9.65 6.68
N LEU A 176 -14.71 -8.47 7.04
CA LEU A 176 -13.84 -8.25 8.20
C LEU A 176 -14.54 -8.54 9.53
N ASN A 177 -15.87 -8.40 9.62
CA ASN A 177 -16.61 -8.63 10.85
C ASN A 177 -16.47 -10.11 11.32
N GLY A 178 -16.50 -11.06 10.39
CA GLY A 178 -16.29 -12.48 10.71
C GLY A 178 -14.88 -12.76 11.21
N MET A 179 -13.87 -12.10 10.63
CA MET A 179 -12.49 -12.26 11.05
C MET A 179 -12.25 -11.68 12.45
N ILE A 180 -12.79 -10.49 12.74
CA ILE A 180 -12.70 -9.84 14.05
C ILE A 180 -13.39 -10.69 15.12
N ALA A 181 -14.58 -11.22 14.84
CA ALA A 181 -15.31 -12.11 15.77
C ALA A 181 -14.49 -13.38 16.06
N GLY A 182 -13.90 -13.99 15.03
CA GLY A 182 -13.04 -15.17 15.19
C GLY A 182 -11.81 -14.91 16.06
N LEU A 183 -11.13 -13.78 15.86
CA LEU A 183 -10.01 -13.36 16.71
C LEU A 183 -10.45 -13.07 18.15
N GLY A 184 -11.63 -12.48 18.35
CA GLY A 184 -12.19 -12.23 19.67
C GLY A 184 -12.41 -13.53 20.45
N ILE A 185 -13.00 -14.55 19.82
CA ILE A 185 -13.22 -15.86 20.42
C ILE A 185 -11.90 -16.56 20.73
N THR A 186 -10.96 -16.53 19.79
CA THR A 186 -9.62 -17.13 19.97
C THR A 186 -8.86 -16.44 21.10
N GLY A 187 -8.93 -15.11 21.17
CA GLY A 187 -8.31 -14.33 22.24
C GLY A 187 -8.89 -14.66 23.61
N LEU A 188 -10.22 -14.82 23.70
CA LEU A 188 -10.88 -15.22 24.94
C LEU A 188 -10.47 -16.65 25.36
N ALA A 189 -10.40 -17.58 24.41
CA ALA A 189 -9.96 -18.95 24.68
C ALA A 189 -8.53 -19.00 25.20
N LEU A 190 -7.62 -18.22 24.59
CA LEU A 190 -6.23 -18.11 25.06
C LEU A 190 -6.14 -17.47 26.44
N ALA A 191 -6.91 -16.43 26.72
CA ALA A 191 -6.94 -15.78 28.02
C ALA A 191 -7.43 -16.72 29.13
N LEU A 192 -8.42 -17.57 28.83
CA LEU A 192 -8.92 -18.59 29.75
C LEU A 192 -7.92 -19.73 29.96
N ALA A 193 -7.20 -20.12 28.91
CA ALA A 193 -6.18 -21.16 29.00
C ALA A 193 -4.92 -20.73 29.77
N ALA A 194 -4.63 -19.42 29.80
CA ALA A 194 -3.51 -18.84 30.52
C ALA A 194 -3.79 -18.58 32.02
N LYS A 195 -5.02 -18.78 32.48
CA LYS A 195 -5.42 -18.61 33.89
C LYS A 195 -5.20 -19.88 34.69
#